data_ed2266affbcfef0b913ee3964186c2e5
#
_entry.id   ed2266affbcfef0b913ee3964186c2e5
#
_cell.length_a   1.000
_cell.length_b   1.000
_cell.length_c   1.000
_cell.angle_alpha   90.00
_cell.angle_beta   90.00
_cell.angle_gamma   90.00
#
_symmetry.space_group_name_H-M   'P 1'
#
loop_
_entity.id
_entity.type
_entity.pdbx_description
1 polymer ?
#
loop_
_entity_poly.entity_id
_entity_poly.type
_entity_poly.pdbx_seq_one_letter_code
_entity_poly.pdbx_strand_id
1 'polypeptide(L)'
;LPAFIGFWSGVLFLLLLDHLIPCLHVGSNQSEGPKSRLDRTTMMVLAVTLHNIPEGMAVGVVYAGFLAGNTQITAASALVLSLGIAIQNFPEGAIISMPLRAERKGRAFLGGVLSGVVEPIGAVLTILAAQLVIPALPYLLSFAAGAMLYVVVEELIPEMSQGRHSNLGTVFFAVGFSVMMVLDVALG
;
A
#
# COMPACT_ATOMS: atom_id res chain seq x y z
N LEU A 1 -16.11 -3.84 17.90
CA LEU A 1 -16.24 -2.41 17.59
C LEU A 1 -14.93 -1.77 17.08
N PRO A 2 -13.73 -2.01 17.68
CA PRO A 2 -12.46 -1.46 17.18
C PRO A 2 -12.19 -1.78 15.71
N ALA A 3 -12.36 -3.03 15.31
CA ALA A 3 -12.12 -3.47 13.93
C ALA A 3 -13.01 -2.73 12.91
N PHE A 4 -14.29 -2.53 13.22
CA PHE A 4 -15.20 -1.78 12.36
C PHE A 4 -14.79 -0.30 12.23
N ILE A 5 -14.50 0.35 13.37
CA ILE A 5 -14.11 1.76 13.37
C ILE A 5 -12.78 1.96 12.65
N GLY A 6 -11.77 1.13 12.96
CA GLY A 6 -10.47 1.21 12.31
C GLY A 6 -10.58 0.98 10.80
N PHE A 7 -11.26 -0.07 10.36
CA PHE A 7 -11.44 -0.38 8.95
C PHE A 7 -12.05 0.80 8.17
N TRP A 8 -13.19 1.32 8.64
CA TRP A 8 -13.83 2.45 7.98
C TRP A 8 -12.99 3.73 8.04
N SER A 9 -12.24 3.94 9.12
CA SER A 9 -11.33 5.09 9.19
C SER A 9 -10.19 4.99 8.16
N GLY A 10 -9.70 3.78 7.86
CA GLY A 10 -8.71 3.54 6.80
C GLY A 10 -9.27 3.85 5.41
N VAL A 11 -10.44 3.30 5.09
CA VAL A 11 -11.13 3.58 3.82
C VAL A 11 -11.38 5.08 3.65
N LEU A 12 -11.97 5.73 4.66
CA LEU A 12 -12.30 7.15 4.61
C LEU A 12 -11.06 8.06 4.56
N PHE A 13 -9.97 7.63 5.17
CA PHE A 13 -8.70 8.35 5.14
C PHE A 13 -8.15 8.43 3.71
N LEU A 14 -8.09 7.31 2.98
CA LEU A 14 -7.62 7.30 1.59
C LEU A 14 -8.59 8.03 0.66
N LEU A 15 -9.88 7.80 0.81
CA LEU A 15 -10.89 8.56 0.06
C LEU A 15 -10.74 10.08 0.27
N LEU A 16 -10.42 10.51 1.49
CA LEU A 16 -10.17 11.93 1.79
C LEU A 16 -8.87 12.42 1.13
N LEU A 17 -7.81 11.61 1.13
CA LEU A 17 -6.56 11.93 0.46
C LEU A 17 -6.78 12.14 -1.05
N ASP A 18 -7.50 11.25 -1.71
CA ASP A 18 -7.82 11.36 -3.15
C ASP A 18 -8.60 12.65 -3.47
N HIS A 19 -9.45 13.09 -2.53
CA HIS A 19 -10.18 14.36 -2.69
C HIS A 19 -9.34 15.61 -2.40
N LEU A 20 -8.35 15.50 -1.51
CA LEU A 20 -7.53 16.66 -1.07
C LEU A 20 -6.27 16.85 -1.90
N ILE A 21 -5.77 15.80 -2.51
CA ILE A 21 -4.49 15.80 -3.22
C ILE A 21 -4.74 15.57 -4.71
N PRO A 22 -4.09 16.34 -5.61
CA PRO A 22 -4.23 16.13 -7.04
C PRO A 22 -3.53 14.83 -7.43
N CYS A 23 -4.28 13.75 -7.53
CA CYS A 23 -3.82 12.42 -7.88
C CYS A 23 -4.28 12.02 -9.29
N LEU A 24 -3.54 11.11 -9.91
CA LEU A 24 -3.91 10.50 -11.17
C LEU A 24 -3.62 9.00 -11.12
N HIS A 25 -4.66 8.19 -11.24
CA HIS A 25 -4.52 6.74 -11.25
C HIS A 25 -4.04 6.24 -12.61
N VAL A 26 -3.36 5.10 -12.61
CA VAL A 26 -2.84 4.46 -13.82
C VAL A 26 -4.00 4.12 -14.76
N GLY A 27 -3.88 4.54 -16.03
CA GLY A 27 -4.92 4.32 -17.03
C GLY A 27 -6.05 5.34 -17.05
N SER A 28 -6.18 6.22 -16.06
CA SER A 28 -7.13 7.33 -16.04
C SER A 28 -6.58 8.54 -16.81
N ASN A 29 -7.49 9.27 -17.49
CA ASN A 29 -7.20 10.59 -18.07
C ASN A 29 -7.82 11.73 -17.27
N GLN A 30 -8.54 11.40 -16.20
CA GLN A 30 -9.17 12.38 -15.32
C GLN A 30 -8.39 12.40 -14.00
N SER A 31 -7.91 13.60 -13.62
CA SER A 31 -7.27 13.81 -12.32
C SER A 31 -8.36 13.93 -11.25
N GLU A 32 -8.14 13.30 -10.12
CA GLU A 32 -8.92 13.46 -8.91
C GLU A 32 -8.36 14.59 -8.05
N GLY A 33 -9.17 15.09 -7.11
CA GLY A 33 -8.79 16.17 -6.22
C GLY A 33 -8.78 17.57 -6.85
N PRO A 34 -8.11 18.55 -6.22
CA PRO A 34 -8.08 19.92 -6.67
C PRO A 34 -7.38 20.09 -8.02
N LYS A 35 -7.87 21.04 -8.85
CA LYS A 35 -7.18 21.39 -10.09
C LYS A 35 -5.74 21.82 -9.81
N SER A 36 -4.79 21.09 -10.37
CA SER A 36 -3.37 21.30 -10.19
C SER A 36 -2.68 21.61 -11.52
N ARG A 37 -1.53 22.33 -11.43
CA ARG A 37 -0.61 22.55 -12.54
C ARG A 37 0.50 21.47 -12.60
N LEU A 38 0.42 20.47 -11.74
CA LEU A 38 1.36 19.36 -11.74
C LEU A 38 1.19 18.55 -13.02
N ASP A 39 2.28 18.09 -13.56
CA ASP A 39 2.28 17.19 -14.70
C ASP A 39 1.75 15.80 -14.29
N ARG A 40 1.27 15.06 -15.27
CA ARG A 40 0.66 13.74 -15.09
C ARG A 40 1.56 12.79 -14.28
N THR A 41 2.84 12.76 -14.60
CA THR A 41 3.81 11.88 -13.95
C THR A 41 3.99 12.22 -12.47
N THR A 42 4.05 13.50 -12.13
CA THR A 42 4.17 13.95 -10.73
C THR A 42 2.91 13.58 -9.92
N MET A 43 1.71 13.69 -10.51
CA MET A 43 0.48 13.28 -9.83
C MET A 43 0.43 11.78 -9.58
N MET A 44 0.88 10.95 -10.55
CA MET A 44 1.00 9.50 -10.35
C MET A 44 2.01 9.13 -9.27
N VAL A 45 3.19 9.74 -9.28
CA VAL A 45 4.22 9.52 -8.24
C VAL A 45 3.67 9.89 -6.86
N LEU A 46 2.93 10.98 -6.77
CA LEU A 46 2.33 11.43 -5.52
C LEU A 46 1.28 10.44 -5.01
N ALA A 47 0.38 9.96 -5.90
CA ALA A 47 -0.63 8.96 -5.56
C ALA A 47 0.02 7.71 -4.95
N VAL A 48 0.93 7.04 -5.69
CA VAL A 48 1.60 5.82 -5.22
C VAL A 48 2.38 6.06 -3.92
N THR A 49 3.10 7.20 -3.81
CA THR A 49 3.85 7.51 -2.59
C THR A 49 2.94 7.65 -1.37
N LEU A 50 1.74 8.20 -1.53
CA LEU A 50 0.78 8.35 -0.44
C LEU A 50 0.15 7.01 -0.03
N HIS A 51 -0.11 6.13 -0.98
CA HIS A 51 -0.61 4.79 -0.70
C HIS A 51 0.43 3.93 0.04
N ASN A 52 1.71 4.10 -0.22
CA ASN A 52 2.79 3.39 0.45
C ASN A 52 2.95 3.78 1.94
N ILE A 53 2.43 4.94 2.38
CA ILE A 53 2.47 5.33 3.80
C ILE A 53 1.67 4.36 4.68
N PRO A 54 0.37 4.08 4.43
CA PRO A 54 -0.40 3.07 5.18
C PRO A 54 0.23 1.68 5.16
N GLU A 55 0.88 1.28 4.07
CA GLU A 55 1.55 -0.01 3.95
C GLU A 55 2.75 -0.10 4.88
N GLY A 56 3.62 0.91 4.87
CA GLY A 56 4.71 1.00 5.82
C GLY A 56 4.24 1.03 7.28
N MET A 57 3.17 1.78 7.56
CA MET A 57 2.55 1.79 8.89
C MET A 57 2.02 0.40 9.28
N ALA A 58 1.41 -0.35 8.36
CA ALA A 58 0.91 -1.71 8.63
C ALA A 58 2.04 -2.64 9.09
N VAL A 59 3.17 -2.64 8.37
CA VAL A 59 4.38 -3.38 8.77
C VAL A 59 4.82 -2.93 10.17
N GLY A 60 4.93 -1.62 10.40
CA GLY A 60 5.35 -1.06 11.68
C GLY A 60 4.45 -1.45 12.85
N VAL A 61 3.12 -1.45 12.64
CA VAL A 61 2.12 -1.86 13.65
C VAL A 61 2.28 -3.32 14.03
N VAL A 62 2.47 -4.21 13.03
CA VAL A 62 2.65 -5.64 13.28
C VAL A 62 3.96 -5.90 14.03
N TYR A 63 5.06 -5.28 13.63
CA TYR A 63 6.33 -5.40 14.36
C TYR A 63 6.27 -4.80 15.77
N ALA A 64 5.61 -3.66 15.96
CA ALA A 64 5.41 -3.09 17.30
C ALA A 64 4.62 -4.03 18.20
N GLY A 65 3.55 -4.66 17.68
CA GLY A 65 2.77 -5.65 18.39
C GLY A 65 3.58 -6.90 18.77
N PHE A 66 4.38 -7.43 17.82
CA PHE A 66 5.29 -8.55 18.08
C PHE A 66 6.32 -8.22 19.16
N LEU A 67 7.00 -7.09 19.05
CA LEU A 67 8.02 -6.65 20.01
C LEU A 67 7.44 -6.38 21.40
N ALA A 68 6.17 -6.03 21.48
CA ALA A 68 5.43 -5.87 22.74
C ALA A 68 4.98 -7.20 23.36
N GLY A 69 5.26 -8.33 22.73
CA GLY A 69 4.88 -9.65 23.24
C GLY A 69 3.40 -10.00 23.02
N ASN A 70 2.74 -9.41 22.01
CA ASN A 70 1.38 -9.80 21.67
C ASN A 70 1.36 -11.24 21.14
N THR A 71 0.66 -12.12 21.85
CA THR A 71 0.63 -13.57 21.56
C THR A 71 -0.09 -13.92 20.26
N GLN A 72 -0.84 -13.00 19.68
CA GLN A 72 -1.54 -13.19 18.39
C GLN A 72 -0.65 -12.82 17.19
N ILE A 73 0.53 -12.24 17.43
CA ILE A 73 1.43 -11.78 16.37
C ILE A 73 2.75 -12.51 16.51
N THR A 74 3.05 -13.36 15.54
CA THR A 74 4.32 -14.11 15.50
C THR A 74 5.38 -13.38 14.68
N ALA A 75 6.66 -13.70 14.88
CA ALA A 75 7.73 -13.18 14.02
C ALA A 75 7.54 -13.62 12.57
N ALA A 76 6.97 -14.82 12.36
CA ALA A 76 6.71 -15.36 11.03
C ALA A 76 5.61 -14.57 10.33
N SER A 77 4.48 -14.26 10.99
CA SER A 77 3.41 -13.45 10.40
C SER A 77 3.88 -12.03 10.07
N ALA A 78 4.70 -11.42 10.92
CA ALA A 78 5.32 -10.13 10.64
C ALA A 78 6.23 -10.16 9.41
N LEU A 79 7.04 -11.22 9.28
CA LEU A 79 7.92 -11.43 8.13
C LEU A 79 7.13 -11.67 6.83
N VAL A 80 6.08 -12.50 6.87
CA VAL A 80 5.22 -12.79 5.71
C VAL A 80 4.56 -11.53 5.19
N LEU A 81 3.99 -10.69 6.08
CA LEU A 81 3.44 -9.41 5.69
C LEU A 81 4.49 -8.51 5.02
N SER A 82 5.67 -8.40 5.64
CA SER A 82 6.76 -7.56 5.12
C SER A 82 7.25 -8.03 3.74
N LEU A 83 7.37 -9.35 3.54
CA LEU A 83 7.75 -9.93 2.25
C LEU A 83 6.67 -9.71 1.20
N GLY A 84 5.39 -9.85 1.56
CA GLY A 84 4.27 -9.56 0.67
C GLY A 84 4.33 -8.13 0.14
N ILE A 85 4.48 -7.16 1.04
CA ILE A 85 4.61 -5.73 0.70
C ILE A 85 5.87 -5.48 -0.12
N ALA A 86 7.02 -6.04 0.25
CA ALA A 86 8.25 -5.90 -0.52
C ALA A 86 8.14 -6.46 -1.96
N ILE A 87 7.39 -7.54 -2.16
CA ILE A 87 7.16 -8.13 -3.49
C ILE A 87 6.26 -7.21 -4.33
N GLN A 88 5.19 -6.65 -3.76
CA GLN A 88 4.29 -5.75 -4.51
C GLN A 88 4.96 -4.42 -4.88
N ASN A 89 5.91 -3.94 -4.10
CA ASN A 89 6.69 -2.73 -4.39
C ASN A 89 7.47 -2.80 -5.69
N PHE A 90 7.81 -3.99 -6.17
CA PHE A 90 8.51 -4.13 -7.45
C PHE A 90 7.63 -3.68 -8.64
N PRO A 91 6.40 -4.20 -8.85
CA PRO A 91 5.51 -3.68 -9.88
C PRO A 91 5.14 -2.21 -9.68
N GLU A 92 4.90 -1.75 -8.46
CA GLU A 92 4.58 -0.35 -8.17
C GLU A 92 5.72 0.61 -8.55
N GLY A 93 6.95 0.26 -8.18
CA GLY A 93 8.13 1.00 -8.62
C GLY A 93 8.29 1.01 -10.14
N ALA A 94 7.89 -0.07 -10.82
CA ALA A 94 7.89 -0.13 -12.29
C ALA A 94 6.85 0.81 -12.91
N ILE A 95 5.64 0.90 -12.33
CA ILE A 95 4.57 1.82 -12.76
C ILE A 95 5.07 3.27 -12.76
N ILE A 96 5.80 3.67 -11.72
CA ILE A 96 6.41 5.01 -11.62
C ILE A 96 7.58 5.16 -12.60
N SER A 97 8.43 4.15 -12.70
CA SER A 97 9.67 4.22 -13.49
C SER A 97 9.42 4.26 -14.99
N MET A 98 8.37 3.59 -15.47
CA MET A 98 8.09 3.49 -16.92
C MET A 98 7.81 4.86 -17.56
N PRO A 99 6.91 5.72 -17.07
CA PRO A 99 6.69 7.05 -17.64
C PRO A 99 7.93 7.94 -17.56
N LEU A 100 8.64 7.91 -16.43
CA LEU A 100 9.85 8.71 -16.20
C LEU A 100 11.03 8.31 -17.08
N ARG A 101 11.05 7.08 -17.63
CA ARG A 101 12.11 6.59 -18.52
C ARG A 101 12.22 7.41 -19.80
N ALA A 102 11.10 7.96 -20.29
CA ALA A 102 11.08 8.80 -21.49
C ALA A 102 11.86 10.12 -21.28
N GLU A 103 11.94 10.61 -20.05
CA GLU A 103 12.68 11.83 -19.72
C GLU A 103 14.17 11.54 -19.46
N ARG A 104 14.49 10.73 -18.45
CA ARG A 104 15.86 10.33 -18.07
C ARG A 104 15.84 9.02 -17.27
N LYS A 105 16.71 8.06 -17.65
CA LYS A 105 16.86 6.76 -16.96
C LYS A 105 17.16 6.92 -15.46
N GLY A 106 18.02 7.88 -15.08
CA GLY A 106 18.33 8.13 -13.67
C GLY A 106 17.15 8.65 -12.85
N ARG A 107 16.31 9.50 -13.43
CA ARG A 107 15.07 9.97 -12.79
C ARG A 107 14.05 8.84 -12.63
N ALA A 108 13.93 7.98 -13.64
CA ALA A 108 13.04 6.83 -13.58
C ALA A 108 13.41 5.89 -12.43
N PHE A 109 14.69 5.51 -12.33
CA PHE A 109 15.17 4.65 -11.25
C PHE A 109 14.95 5.32 -9.86
N LEU A 110 15.39 6.57 -9.74
CA LEU A 110 15.29 7.29 -8.46
C LEU A 110 13.83 7.52 -8.04
N GLY A 111 12.94 7.83 -8.98
CA GLY A 111 11.50 7.99 -8.71
C GLY A 111 10.87 6.71 -8.18
N GLY A 112 11.13 5.56 -8.83
CA GLY A 112 10.63 4.27 -8.37
C GLY A 112 11.20 3.85 -7.01
N VAL A 113 12.48 4.13 -6.75
CA VAL A 113 13.08 3.83 -5.43
C VAL A 113 12.52 4.75 -4.34
N LEU A 114 12.43 6.05 -4.59
CA LEU A 114 11.99 7.02 -3.59
C LEU A 114 10.51 6.86 -3.21
N SER A 115 9.66 6.42 -4.14
CA SER A 115 8.26 6.13 -3.81
C SER A 115 8.12 4.99 -2.81
N GLY A 116 8.99 3.98 -2.87
CA GLY A 116 9.00 2.87 -1.91
C GLY A 116 9.72 3.18 -0.58
N VAL A 117 10.61 4.19 -0.53
CA VAL A 117 11.37 4.52 0.70
C VAL A 117 10.47 5.02 1.83
N VAL A 118 9.28 5.55 1.53
CA VAL A 118 8.33 5.99 2.57
C VAL A 118 7.82 4.84 3.43
N GLU A 119 7.80 3.62 2.92
CA GLU A 119 7.35 2.43 3.67
C GLU A 119 8.29 2.07 4.83
N PRO A 120 9.59 1.80 4.61
CA PRO A 120 10.49 1.53 5.72
C PRO A 120 10.58 2.72 6.68
N ILE A 121 10.44 3.96 6.21
CA ILE A 121 10.36 5.12 7.09
C ILE A 121 9.08 5.07 7.93
N GLY A 122 7.93 4.83 7.32
CA GLY A 122 6.65 4.69 8.00
C GLY A 122 6.67 3.56 9.04
N ALA A 123 7.25 2.40 8.67
CA ALA A 123 7.41 1.27 9.58
C ALA A 123 8.28 1.63 10.80
N VAL A 124 9.45 2.23 10.59
CA VAL A 124 10.35 2.64 11.68
C VAL A 124 9.69 3.68 12.58
N LEU A 125 9.04 4.70 12.02
CA LEU A 125 8.34 5.72 12.82
C LEU A 125 7.22 5.09 13.65
N THR A 126 6.48 4.14 13.10
CA THR A 126 5.41 3.43 13.82
C THR A 126 5.97 2.57 14.96
N ILE A 127 7.10 1.87 14.73
CA ILE A 127 7.79 1.10 15.79
C ILE A 127 8.30 2.03 16.89
N LEU A 128 8.90 3.17 16.54
CA LEU A 128 9.37 4.15 17.52
C LEU A 128 8.22 4.75 18.34
N ALA A 129 7.03 4.86 17.75
CA ALA A 129 5.82 5.29 18.43
C ALA A 129 5.08 4.14 19.15
N ALA A 130 5.71 2.99 19.38
CA ALA A 130 5.07 1.78 19.89
C ALA A 130 4.24 1.98 21.16
N GLN A 131 4.66 2.87 22.07
CA GLN A 131 3.88 3.19 23.30
C GLN A 131 2.49 3.75 22.99
N LEU A 132 2.33 4.50 21.89
CA LEU A 132 1.06 5.01 21.40
C LEU A 132 0.32 3.97 20.54
N VAL A 133 1.07 3.17 19.79
CA VAL A 133 0.57 2.17 18.86
C VAL A 133 -0.04 0.96 19.57
N ILE A 134 0.61 0.46 20.62
CA ILE A 134 0.19 -0.77 21.32
C ILE A 134 -1.24 -0.67 21.89
N PRO A 135 -1.63 0.38 22.60
CA PRO A 135 -3.02 0.52 23.09
C PRO A 135 -4.04 0.64 21.96
N ALA A 136 -3.64 1.17 20.81
CA ALA A 136 -4.49 1.39 19.65
C ALA A 136 -4.38 0.26 18.60
N LEU A 137 -3.62 -0.82 18.90
CA LEU A 137 -3.28 -1.88 17.94
C LEU A 137 -4.50 -2.43 17.17
N PRO A 138 -5.65 -2.78 17.78
CA PRO A 138 -6.80 -3.30 17.04
C PRO A 138 -7.39 -2.29 16.05
N TYR A 139 -7.31 -0.99 16.37
CA TYR A 139 -7.77 0.08 15.48
C TYR A 139 -6.79 0.28 14.32
N LEU A 140 -5.48 0.25 14.60
CA LEU A 140 -4.44 0.49 13.60
C LEU A 140 -4.29 -0.67 12.62
N LEU A 141 -4.38 -1.92 13.08
CA LEU A 141 -4.40 -3.09 12.21
C LEU A 141 -5.61 -3.07 11.27
N SER A 142 -6.79 -2.76 11.80
CA SER A 142 -7.98 -2.66 10.97
C SER A 142 -8.01 -1.42 10.09
N PHE A 143 -7.39 -0.30 10.50
CA PHE A 143 -7.15 0.86 9.65
C PHE A 143 -6.29 0.50 8.44
N ALA A 144 -5.16 -0.17 8.67
CA ALA A 144 -4.28 -0.64 7.60
C ALA A 144 -5.04 -1.57 6.64
N ALA A 145 -5.80 -2.53 7.17
CA ALA A 145 -6.61 -3.44 6.35
C ALA A 145 -7.66 -2.68 5.50
N GLY A 146 -8.31 -1.66 6.06
CA GLY A 146 -9.27 -0.82 5.32
C GLY A 146 -8.60 0.01 4.23
N ALA A 147 -7.46 0.61 4.53
CA ALA A 147 -6.66 1.37 3.57
C ALA A 147 -6.17 0.48 2.41
N MET A 148 -5.60 -0.68 2.73
CA MET A 148 -5.15 -1.64 1.70
C MET A 148 -6.30 -2.16 0.84
N LEU A 149 -7.47 -2.45 1.43
CA LEU A 149 -8.64 -2.85 0.64
C LEU A 149 -9.09 -1.73 -0.31
N TYR A 150 -9.06 -0.48 0.13
CA TYR A 150 -9.36 0.67 -0.72
C TYR A 150 -8.46 0.70 -1.96
N VAL A 151 -7.14 0.59 -1.78
CA VAL A 151 -6.15 0.55 -2.88
C VAL A 151 -6.43 -0.62 -3.83
N VAL A 152 -6.69 -1.81 -3.28
CA VAL A 152 -7.00 -2.99 -4.11
C VAL A 152 -8.22 -2.76 -5.01
N VAL A 153 -9.28 -2.17 -4.45
CA VAL A 153 -10.55 -1.95 -5.18
C VAL A 153 -10.44 -0.79 -6.16
N GLU A 154 -9.81 0.30 -5.76
CA GLU A 154 -9.76 1.54 -6.53
C GLU A 154 -8.67 1.52 -7.61
N GLU A 155 -7.55 0.85 -7.36
CA GLU A 155 -6.42 0.84 -8.29
C GLU A 155 -6.15 -0.53 -8.91
N LEU A 156 -5.91 -1.57 -8.10
CA LEU A 156 -5.40 -2.83 -8.61
C LEU A 156 -6.43 -3.60 -9.43
N ILE A 157 -7.69 -3.63 -9.02
CA ILE A 157 -8.76 -4.31 -9.76
C ILE A 157 -9.05 -3.60 -11.11
N PRO A 158 -9.21 -2.27 -11.18
CA PRO A 158 -9.36 -1.57 -12.45
C PRO A 158 -8.15 -1.76 -13.37
N GLU A 159 -6.92 -1.69 -12.86
CA GLU A 159 -5.72 -1.90 -13.65
C GLU A 159 -5.64 -3.32 -14.23
N MET A 160 -5.92 -4.32 -13.42
CA MET A 160 -5.99 -5.73 -13.84
C MET A 160 -7.03 -5.96 -14.93
N SER A 161 -8.07 -5.14 -14.99
CA SER A 161 -9.19 -5.24 -15.93
C SER A 161 -8.98 -4.46 -17.23
N GLN A 162 -7.87 -3.71 -17.36
CA GLN A 162 -7.59 -2.92 -18.56
C GLN A 162 -7.17 -3.78 -19.75
N GLY A 163 -7.50 -3.30 -20.96
CA GLY A 163 -7.09 -3.94 -22.21
C GLY A 163 -8.10 -4.96 -22.76
N ARG A 164 -7.59 -5.94 -23.53
CA ARG A 164 -8.45 -7.00 -24.09
C ARG A 164 -8.91 -7.91 -22.96
N HIS A 165 -10.20 -8.23 -22.94
CA HIS A 165 -10.77 -9.14 -21.93
C HIS A 165 -9.96 -10.43 -21.88
N SER A 166 -9.33 -10.70 -20.74
CA SER A 166 -8.59 -11.92 -20.48
C SER A 166 -8.78 -12.33 -19.02
N ASN A 167 -8.78 -13.64 -18.77
CA ASN A 167 -8.90 -14.20 -17.43
C ASN A 167 -7.53 -14.22 -16.69
N LEU A 168 -6.46 -13.77 -17.33
CA LEU A 168 -5.10 -13.84 -16.78
C LEU A 168 -4.98 -13.05 -15.46
N GLY A 169 -5.48 -11.82 -15.43
CA GLY A 169 -5.47 -11.00 -14.21
C GLY A 169 -6.16 -11.69 -13.05
N THR A 170 -7.37 -12.22 -13.29
CA THR A 170 -8.13 -12.98 -12.28
C THR A 170 -7.39 -14.22 -11.79
N VAL A 171 -6.75 -14.96 -12.71
CA VAL A 171 -5.98 -16.15 -12.35
C VAL A 171 -4.77 -15.80 -11.52
N PHE A 172 -4.00 -14.78 -11.92
CA PHE A 172 -2.83 -14.33 -11.16
C PHE A 172 -3.21 -13.75 -9.80
N PHE A 173 -4.31 -13.00 -9.70
CA PHE A 173 -4.85 -12.55 -8.42
C PHE A 173 -5.19 -13.74 -7.50
N ALA A 174 -5.91 -14.74 -8.02
CA ALA A 174 -6.27 -15.93 -7.25
C ALA A 174 -5.03 -16.72 -6.81
N VAL A 175 -4.00 -16.83 -7.66
CA VAL A 175 -2.73 -17.50 -7.32
C VAL A 175 -2.01 -16.71 -6.19
N GLY A 176 -1.86 -15.39 -6.33
CA GLY A 176 -1.23 -14.55 -5.31
C GLY A 176 -1.95 -14.64 -3.97
N PHE A 177 -3.28 -14.52 -3.97
CA PHE A 177 -4.11 -14.68 -2.77
C PHE A 177 -3.94 -16.07 -2.13
N SER A 178 -3.93 -17.14 -2.94
CA SER A 178 -3.74 -18.50 -2.44
C SER A 178 -2.34 -18.70 -1.83
N VAL A 179 -1.30 -18.13 -2.44
CA VAL A 179 0.06 -18.20 -1.90
C VAL A 179 0.13 -17.50 -0.53
N MET A 180 -0.42 -16.28 -0.43
CA MET A 180 -0.46 -15.56 0.85
C MET A 180 -1.25 -16.30 1.91
N MET A 181 -2.40 -16.87 1.57
CA MET A 181 -3.20 -17.68 2.48
C MET A 181 -2.44 -18.93 2.99
N VAL A 182 -1.70 -19.60 2.11
CA VAL A 182 -0.87 -20.77 2.51
C VAL A 182 0.27 -20.34 3.43
N LEU A 183 0.93 -19.21 3.13
CA LEU A 183 2.01 -18.68 3.96
C LEU A 183 1.49 -18.26 5.33
N ASP A 184 0.35 -17.61 5.41
CA ASP A 184 -0.28 -17.21 6.67
C ASP A 184 -0.60 -18.43 7.54
N VAL A 185 -1.22 -19.47 6.98
CA VAL A 185 -1.56 -20.71 7.70
C VAL A 185 -0.32 -21.52 8.08
N ALA A 186 0.70 -21.55 7.22
CA ALA A 186 1.90 -22.39 7.46
C ALA A 186 2.90 -21.75 8.42
N LEU A 187 2.95 -20.43 8.50
CA LEU A 187 3.94 -19.66 9.26
C LEU A 187 3.31 -18.85 10.41
N GLY A 188 2.00 -18.63 10.41
CA GLY A 188 1.23 -17.95 11.48
C GLY A 188 0.79 -18.93 12.52
#